data_fd96ee0a660ac639417a8d9052bf822c
#
_entry.id   fd96ee0a660ac639417a8d9052bf822c
#
_cell.length_a   1.000
_cell.length_b   1.000
_cell.length_c   1.000
_cell.angle_alpha   90.00
_cell.angle_beta   90.00
_cell.angle_gamma   90.00
#
_symmetry.space_group_name_H-M   'P 1'
#
loop_
_entity.id
_entity.type
_entity.pdbx_description
1 polymer ?
#
loop_
_entity_poly.entity_id
_entity_poly.type
_entity_poly.pdbx_seq_one_letter_code
_entity_poly.pdbx_strand_id
1 'polypeptide(L)'
;MQGKKVYFLSDAHLGAKLLKDNREREIMLVEFLQSIKLDCLELYLLGDMFDFWFEYKHVVPKGHVRFLAELANFTDQGIKVHFFTGNHDIWAFDYLAKECGVILHTSMLETTINGKSFLIGHGDGLNPNDKGYLFLRNAFHNRFLQRCFRFIHPDWGIALANKWSSHSRLKGNGQIEARGYLGDDKEEIVIYCRNILKEHHVDYFIFGHRHLPLNLELESNSHYINTGDWITHFSYAVFDGEKFSLEKINRNK
;
A
#
# COMPACT_ATOMS: atom_id res chain seq x y z
N MET A 1 7.84 -9.37 -25.01
CA MET A 1 7.30 -9.94 -23.76
C MET A 1 5.76 -9.91 -23.81
N GLN A 2 5.18 -10.59 -24.79
CA GLN A 2 3.72 -10.65 -24.95
C GLN A 2 3.13 -11.49 -23.81
N GLY A 3 2.16 -10.92 -23.08
CA GLY A 3 1.35 -11.61 -22.08
C GLY A 3 1.73 -11.42 -20.61
N LYS A 4 2.79 -10.65 -20.27
CA LYS A 4 3.11 -10.34 -18.87
C LYS A 4 2.49 -9.02 -18.46
N LYS A 5 1.98 -8.99 -17.23
CA LYS A 5 1.20 -7.88 -16.64
C LYS A 5 1.92 -7.29 -15.44
N VAL A 6 1.59 -6.04 -15.13
CA VAL A 6 2.02 -5.37 -13.90
C VAL A 6 0.84 -5.30 -12.95
N TYR A 7 1.04 -5.75 -11.72
CA TYR A 7 0.00 -5.84 -10.70
C TYR A 7 0.22 -4.82 -9.59
N PHE A 8 -0.87 -4.22 -9.10
CA PHE A 8 -0.86 -3.23 -8.03
C PHE A 8 -1.91 -3.58 -6.99
N LEU A 9 -1.53 -3.57 -5.72
CA LEU A 9 -2.44 -3.78 -4.59
C LEU A 9 -1.96 -3.03 -3.36
N SER A 10 -2.85 -2.75 -2.41
CA SER A 10 -2.55 -2.03 -1.18
C SER A 10 -3.46 -2.44 -0.03
N ASP A 11 -3.23 -1.85 1.13
CA ASP A 11 -4.17 -1.80 2.25
C ASP A 11 -4.68 -3.18 2.69
N ALA A 12 -3.76 -4.14 2.84
CA ALA A 12 -4.08 -5.47 3.35
C ALA A 12 -4.21 -5.49 4.89
N HIS A 13 -3.53 -4.58 5.59
CA HIS A 13 -3.52 -4.46 7.03
C HIS A 13 -3.44 -5.79 7.75
N LEU A 14 -2.48 -6.63 7.34
CA LEU A 14 -2.25 -7.93 7.96
C LEU A 14 -1.91 -7.74 9.44
N GLY A 15 -2.54 -8.54 10.30
CA GLY A 15 -2.36 -8.46 11.75
C GLY A 15 -3.26 -7.47 12.47
N ALA A 16 -4.19 -6.80 11.78
CA ALA A 16 -5.14 -5.88 12.40
C ALA A 16 -6.01 -6.55 13.45
N LYS A 17 -5.88 -6.15 14.73
CA LYS A 17 -6.56 -6.82 15.86
C LYS A 17 -8.08 -6.74 15.82
N LEU A 18 -8.63 -5.71 15.21
CA LEU A 18 -10.09 -5.52 15.07
C LEU A 18 -10.69 -6.42 13.98
N LEU A 19 -9.88 -7.00 13.11
CA LEU A 19 -10.31 -7.89 12.05
C LEU A 19 -10.19 -9.34 12.52
N LYS A 20 -11.30 -10.10 12.47
CA LYS A 20 -11.37 -11.46 13.01
C LYS A 20 -10.68 -12.51 12.14
N ASP A 21 -10.62 -12.27 10.83
CA ASP A 21 -10.22 -13.22 9.79
C ASP A 21 -8.80 -12.96 9.25
N ASN A 22 -7.90 -12.50 10.10
CA ASN A 22 -6.54 -12.12 9.68
C ASN A 22 -5.79 -13.26 8.96
N ARG A 23 -5.94 -14.49 9.46
CA ARG A 23 -5.25 -15.65 8.88
C ARG A 23 -5.83 -16.02 7.51
N GLU A 24 -7.15 -16.02 7.40
CA GLU A 24 -7.85 -16.32 6.16
C GLU A 24 -7.51 -15.28 5.09
N ARG A 25 -7.45 -14.00 5.46
CA ARG A 25 -7.06 -12.91 4.55
C ARG A 25 -5.61 -13.04 4.10
N GLU A 26 -4.68 -13.40 5.00
CA GLU A 26 -3.29 -13.67 4.62
C GLU A 26 -3.21 -14.84 3.63
N ILE A 27 -3.93 -15.94 3.89
CA ILE A 27 -3.97 -17.09 3.00
C ILE A 27 -4.54 -16.70 1.62
N MET A 28 -5.66 -16.00 1.59
CA MET A 28 -6.30 -15.54 0.34
C MET A 28 -5.37 -14.62 -0.46
N LEU A 29 -4.65 -13.71 0.21
CA LEU A 29 -3.67 -12.84 -0.45
C LEU A 29 -2.53 -13.66 -1.06
N VAL A 30 -2.03 -14.65 -0.34
CA VAL A 30 -0.98 -15.55 -0.85
C VAL A 30 -1.46 -16.39 -2.02
N GLU A 31 -2.67 -16.96 -1.95
CA GLU A 31 -3.28 -17.72 -3.06
C GLU A 31 -3.45 -16.86 -4.30
N PHE A 32 -3.89 -15.62 -4.13
CA PHE A 32 -3.94 -14.64 -5.22
C PHE A 32 -2.56 -14.40 -5.83
N LEU A 33 -1.56 -14.09 -5.01
CA LEU A 33 -0.19 -13.86 -5.49
C LEU A 33 0.32 -15.07 -6.27
N GLN A 34 0.08 -16.29 -5.78
CA GLN A 34 0.44 -17.53 -6.48
C GLN A 34 -0.26 -17.65 -7.82
N SER A 35 -1.52 -17.26 -7.90
CA SER A 35 -2.31 -17.35 -9.14
C SER A 35 -1.81 -16.44 -10.25
N ILE A 36 -1.27 -15.27 -9.91
CA ILE A 36 -0.77 -14.27 -10.88
C ILE A 36 0.71 -14.45 -11.23
N LYS A 37 1.43 -15.30 -10.52
CA LYS A 37 2.90 -15.41 -10.60
C LYS A 37 3.40 -15.70 -12.02
N LEU A 38 2.71 -16.52 -12.78
CA LEU A 38 3.13 -16.93 -14.13
C LEU A 38 3.07 -15.80 -15.16
N ASP A 39 2.14 -14.88 -15.01
CA ASP A 39 1.98 -13.73 -15.92
C ASP A 39 2.43 -12.39 -15.32
N CYS A 40 2.90 -12.39 -14.08
CA CYS A 40 3.41 -11.21 -13.42
C CYS A 40 4.78 -10.80 -13.98
N LEU A 41 4.89 -9.56 -14.44
CA LEU A 41 6.15 -8.92 -14.83
C LEU A 41 6.76 -8.19 -13.62
N GLU A 42 5.97 -7.35 -12.98
CA GLU A 42 6.32 -6.60 -11.79
C GLU A 42 5.10 -6.52 -10.85
N LEU A 43 5.36 -6.54 -9.55
CA LEU A 43 4.37 -6.44 -8.50
C LEU A 43 4.61 -5.16 -7.69
N TYR A 44 3.59 -4.32 -7.57
CA TYR A 44 3.62 -3.09 -6.78
C TYR A 44 2.69 -3.22 -5.57
N LEU A 45 3.26 -3.23 -4.37
CA LEU A 45 2.58 -3.21 -3.08
C LEU A 45 2.60 -1.78 -2.57
N LEU A 46 1.46 -1.10 -2.61
CA LEU A 46 1.39 0.36 -2.45
C LEU A 46 1.26 0.81 -0.98
N GLY A 47 1.74 0.02 -0.03
CA GLY A 47 1.74 0.36 1.39
C GLY A 47 0.54 -0.15 2.16
N ASP A 48 0.62 -0.02 3.49
CA ASP A 48 -0.36 -0.53 4.45
C ASP A 48 -0.64 -2.04 4.27
N MET A 49 0.42 -2.79 3.86
CA MET A 49 0.34 -4.25 3.79
C MET A 49 0.25 -4.85 5.19
N PHE A 50 0.88 -4.22 6.17
CA PHE A 50 0.80 -4.58 7.58
C PHE A 50 0.02 -3.53 8.37
N ASP A 51 -0.75 -3.96 9.37
CA ASP A 51 -1.45 -3.03 10.28
C ASP A 51 -0.49 -2.26 11.20
N PHE A 52 0.66 -2.86 11.45
CA PHE A 52 1.80 -2.26 12.12
C PHE A 52 3.09 -2.99 11.75
N TRP A 53 4.11 -2.23 11.39
CA TRP A 53 5.45 -2.75 11.13
C TRP A 53 6.50 -1.85 11.76
N PHE A 54 7.43 -2.44 12.52
CA PHE A 54 8.61 -1.75 13.05
C PHE A 54 9.79 -2.72 13.10
N GLU A 55 10.88 -2.34 12.48
CA GLU A 55 12.12 -3.11 12.48
C GLU A 55 13.01 -2.67 13.64
N TYR A 56 13.04 -3.49 14.68
CA TYR A 56 14.03 -3.37 15.74
C TYR A 56 15.39 -3.87 15.24
N LYS A 57 16.44 -3.71 16.06
CA LYS A 57 17.79 -4.15 15.64
C LYS A 57 17.88 -5.65 15.33
N HIS A 58 17.18 -6.49 16.05
CA HIS A 58 17.27 -7.95 15.97
C HIS A 58 15.90 -8.66 15.90
N VAL A 59 14.81 -7.92 15.90
CA VAL A 59 13.46 -8.51 15.88
C VAL A 59 12.53 -7.67 14.99
N VAL A 60 11.59 -8.35 14.37
CA VAL A 60 10.45 -7.78 13.64
C VAL A 60 9.14 -8.30 14.23
N PRO A 61 7.99 -7.66 13.96
CA PRO A 61 6.70 -8.19 14.37
C PRO A 61 6.53 -9.64 13.90
N LYS A 62 6.09 -10.51 14.80
CA LYS A 62 5.84 -11.91 14.46
C LYS A 62 4.51 -12.10 13.72
N GLY A 63 4.45 -13.13 12.90
CA GLY A 63 3.34 -13.41 12.00
C GLY A 63 3.72 -13.19 10.56
N HIS A 64 2.74 -13.17 9.68
CA HIS A 64 2.89 -12.85 8.25
C HIS A 64 3.87 -13.76 7.47
N VAL A 65 4.19 -14.93 8.03
CA VAL A 65 5.23 -15.81 7.49
C VAL A 65 4.91 -16.26 6.07
N ARG A 66 3.63 -16.52 5.76
CA ARG A 66 3.20 -16.95 4.42
C ARG A 66 3.37 -15.84 3.40
N PHE A 67 2.94 -14.63 3.77
CA PHE A 67 3.06 -13.47 2.89
C PHE A 67 4.53 -13.10 2.64
N LEU A 68 5.36 -13.06 3.68
CA LEU A 68 6.80 -12.79 3.54
C LEU A 68 7.50 -13.86 2.69
N ALA A 69 7.19 -15.15 2.92
CA ALA A 69 7.73 -16.24 2.11
C ALA A 69 7.30 -16.14 0.64
N GLU A 70 6.06 -15.69 0.37
CA GLU A 70 5.61 -15.53 -1.00
C GLU A 70 6.29 -14.35 -1.69
N LEU A 71 6.58 -13.24 -0.98
CA LEU A 71 7.39 -12.15 -1.53
C LEU A 71 8.80 -12.62 -1.92
N ALA A 72 9.46 -13.38 -1.02
CA ALA A 72 10.76 -13.98 -1.31
C ALA A 72 10.68 -14.92 -2.53
N ASN A 73 9.63 -15.75 -2.62
CA ASN A 73 9.42 -16.64 -3.75
C ASN A 73 9.21 -15.89 -5.10
N PHE A 74 8.60 -14.69 -5.09
CA PHE A 74 8.51 -13.85 -6.28
C PHE A 74 9.89 -13.35 -6.71
N THR A 75 10.65 -12.79 -5.78
CA THR A 75 11.97 -12.22 -6.05
C THR A 75 13.00 -13.27 -6.43
N ASP A 76 12.96 -14.47 -5.82
CA ASP A 76 13.81 -15.62 -6.18
C ASP A 76 13.55 -16.10 -7.62
N GLN A 77 12.35 -15.88 -8.14
CA GLN A 77 12.02 -16.16 -9.54
C GLN A 77 12.33 -15.00 -10.49
N GLY A 78 12.96 -13.93 -9.99
CA GLY A 78 13.36 -12.76 -10.77
C GLY A 78 12.21 -11.79 -11.06
N ILE A 79 11.06 -11.93 -10.39
CA ILE A 79 9.95 -10.96 -10.49
C ILE A 79 10.29 -9.80 -9.56
N LYS A 80 10.29 -8.58 -10.09
CA LYS A 80 10.51 -7.39 -9.27
C LYS A 80 9.29 -7.13 -8.40
N VAL A 81 9.51 -7.01 -7.10
CA VAL A 81 8.50 -6.64 -6.12
C VAL A 81 8.84 -5.27 -5.54
N HIS A 82 8.03 -4.27 -5.86
CA HIS A 82 8.13 -2.91 -5.33
C HIS A 82 7.23 -2.81 -4.10
N PHE A 83 7.82 -2.47 -2.95
CA PHE A 83 7.10 -2.30 -1.70
C PHE A 83 7.17 -0.84 -1.27
N PHE A 84 6.04 -0.15 -1.28
CA PHE A 84 5.91 1.20 -0.76
C PHE A 84 5.52 1.15 0.71
N THR A 85 6.09 2.05 1.52
CA THR A 85 5.61 2.22 2.88
C THR A 85 4.36 3.07 2.87
N GLY A 86 3.33 2.60 3.57
CA GLY A 86 2.16 3.40 3.94
C GLY A 86 2.32 3.99 5.34
N ASN A 87 1.25 4.54 5.90
CA ASN A 87 1.30 5.13 7.23
C ASN A 87 1.30 4.10 8.37
N HIS A 88 0.90 2.86 8.13
CA HIS A 88 0.92 1.77 9.10
C HIS A 88 2.22 0.97 9.11
N ASP A 89 2.90 0.89 7.99
CA ASP A 89 4.17 0.17 7.83
C ASP A 89 5.35 1.10 7.49
N ILE A 90 5.22 2.37 7.87
CA ILE A 90 6.20 3.46 7.65
C ILE A 90 7.60 3.15 8.21
N TRP A 91 7.71 2.21 9.16
CA TRP A 91 8.94 1.84 9.81
C TRP A 91 9.55 0.53 9.27
N ALA A 92 9.26 0.22 8.01
CA ALA A 92 10.03 -0.72 7.21
C ALA A 92 11.34 -0.04 6.76
N PHE A 93 12.48 -0.62 7.13
CA PHE A 93 13.79 0.00 6.87
C PHE A 93 14.62 -0.82 5.89
N ASP A 94 15.01 -2.04 6.25
CA ASP A 94 15.88 -2.88 5.41
C ASP A 94 15.57 -4.37 5.46
N TYR A 95 14.77 -4.83 6.43
CA TYR A 95 14.46 -6.25 6.59
C TYR A 95 13.76 -6.82 5.36
N LEU A 96 12.70 -6.16 4.89
CA LEU A 96 11.95 -6.64 3.72
C LEU A 96 12.83 -6.71 2.46
N ALA A 97 13.70 -5.71 2.28
CA ALA A 97 14.64 -5.70 1.15
C ALA A 97 15.69 -6.81 1.26
N LYS A 98 16.22 -7.06 2.47
CA LYS A 98 17.28 -8.04 2.69
C LYS A 98 16.78 -9.48 2.71
N GLU A 99 15.62 -9.72 3.34
CA GLU A 99 15.11 -11.07 3.56
C GLU A 99 14.13 -11.52 2.46
N CYS A 100 13.37 -10.57 1.90
CA CYS A 100 12.40 -10.88 0.85
C CYS A 100 12.82 -10.39 -0.54
N GLY A 101 13.96 -9.70 -0.68
CA GLY A 101 14.46 -9.20 -1.97
C GLY A 101 13.63 -8.08 -2.60
N VAL A 102 12.72 -7.45 -1.86
CA VAL A 102 11.85 -6.41 -2.41
C VAL A 102 12.60 -5.08 -2.61
N ILE A 103 12.14 -4.28 -3.55
CA ILE A 103 12.59 -2.91 -3.77
C ILE A 103 11.73 -2.00 -2.89
N LEU A 104 12.31 -1.50 -1.79
CA LEU A 104 11.59 -0.68 -0.82
C LEU A 104 11.56 0.79 -1.25
N HIS A 105 10.36 1.38 -1.27
CA HIS A 105 10.12 2.78 -1.56
C HIS A 105 9.53 3.50 -0.34
N THR A 106 10.20 4.55 0.12
CA THR A 106 9.74 5.41 1.23
C THR A 106 9.15 6.75 0.76
N SER A 107 9.05 6.90 -0.55
CA SER A 107 8.47 8.06 -1.25
C SER A 107 7.78 7.61 -2.53
N MET A 108 7.02 8.50 -3.14
CA MET A 108 6.43 8.25 -4.46
C MET A 108 7.52 7.97 -5.50
N LEU A 109 7.17 7.13 -6.45
CA LEU A 109 8.00 6.77 -7.60
C LEU A 109 7.35 7.30 -8.87
N GLU A 110 8.10 8.12 -9.60
CA GLU A 110 7.78 8.46 -10.98
C GLU A 110 8.58 7.53 -11.90
N THR A 111 7.89 6.84 -12.82
CA THR A 111 8.51 5.82 -13.66
C THR A 111 7.77 5.68 -15.00
N THR A 112 8.39 4.97 -15.92
CA THR A 112 7.79 4.65 -17.22
C THR A 112 7.64 3.14 -17.35
N ILE A 113 6.43 2.67 -17.64
CA ILE A 113 6.12 1.26 -17.89
C ILE A 113 5.49 1.17 -19.28
N ASN A 114 6.12 0.43 -20.17
CA ASN A 114 5.69 0.25 -21.57
C ASN A 114 5.38 1.58 -22.31
N GLY A 115 6.22 2.60 -22.09
CA GLY A 115 6.09 3.91 -22.75
C GLY A 115 5.04 4.84 -22.14
N LYS A 116 4.35 4.43 -21.09
CA LYS A 116 3.41 5.23 -20.31
C LYS A 116 4.07 5.76 -19.04
N SER A 117 3.76 6.99 -18.66
CA SER A 117 4.25 7.63 -17.44
C SER A 117 3.36 7.29 -16.23
N PHE A 118 3.97 6.94 -15.12
CA PHE A 118 3.29 6.57 -13.87
C PHE A 118 3.81 7.40 -12.70
N LEU A 119 2.91 7.86 -11.84
CA LEU A 119 3.23 8.33 -10.50
C LEU A 119 2.58 7.37 -9.50
N ILE A 120 3.41 6.67 -8.73
CA ILE A 120 3.00 5.55 -7.88
C ILE A 120 3.36 5.85 -6.43
N GLY A 121 2.45 5.59 -5.50
CA GLY A 121 2.71 5.74 -4.07
C GLY A 121 1.58 5.22 -3.20
N HIS A 122 1.69 5.44 -1.87
CA HIS A 122 0.60 5.05 -0.97
C HIS A 122 -0.57 6.03 -1.05
N GLY A 123 -0.31 7.32 -0.99
CA GLY A 123 -1.35 8.35 -1.10
C GLY A 123 -1.67 9.08 0.20
N ASP A 124 -0.94 8.80 1.29
CA ASP A 124 -1.08 9.50 2.56
C ASP A 124 -0.41 10.87 2.55
N GLY A 125 -0.99 11.83 3.29
CA GLY A 125 -0.38 13.14 3.54
C GLY A 125 -0.29 14.05 2.31
N LEU A 126 -1.16 13.89 1.33
CA LEU A 126 -1.19 14.71 0.11
C LEU A 126 -1.95 16.03 0.31
N ASN A 127 -2.69 16.16 1.40
CA ASN A 127 -3.37 17.42 1.74
C ASN A 127 -2.44 18.35 2.53
N PRO A 128 -1.96 19.45 1.94
CA PRO A 128 -1.08 20.39 2.63
C PRO A 128 -1.78 21.14 3.79
N ASN A 129 -3.11 21.11 3.83
CA ASN A 129 -3.90 21.79 4.88
C ASN A 129 -4.09 20.92 6.12
N ASP A 130 -3.88 19.60 6.04
CA ASP A 130 -3.92 18.73 7.23
C ASP A 130 -2.60 18.79 8.01
N LYS A 131 -2.39 19.95 8.65
CA LYS A 131 -1.18 20.22 9.45
C LYS A 131 -1.01 19.22 10.60
N GLY A 132 -2.10 18.72 11.16
CA GLY A 132 -2.07 17.73 12.25
C GLY A 132 -1.49 16.39 11.78
N TYR A 133 -2.00 15.87 10.70
CA TYR A 133 -1.48 14.65 10.08
C TYR A 133 -0.03 14.81 9.62
N LEU A 134 0.28 15.90 8.92
CA LEU A 134 1.64 16.18 8.43
C LEU A 134 2.65 16.30 9.57
N PHE A 135 2.29 16.91 10.68
CA PHE A 135 3.14 16.97 11.88
C PHE A 135 3.43 15.57 12.42
N LEU A 136 2.39 14.75 12.56
CA LEU A 136 2.52 13.38 13.05
C LEU A 136 3.36 12.52 12.09
N ARG A 137 3.10 12.62 10.78
CA ARG A 137 3.87 11.93 9.73
C ARG A 137 5.34 12.31 9.80
N ASN A 138 5.65 13.60 9.92
CA ASN A 138 7.03 14.07 10.07
C ASN A 138 7.69 13.54 11.36
N ALA A 139 6.95 13.46 12.47
CA ALA A 139 7.45 12.87 13.70
C ALA A 139 7.79 11.38 13.51
N PHE A 140 6.97 10.61 12.79
CA PHE A 140 7.22 9.19 12.50
C PHE A 140 8.40 8.97 11.54
N HIS A 141 8.64 9.89 10.62
CA HIS A 141 9.83 9.89 9.75
C HIS A 141 11.12 10.37 10.46
N ASN A 142 11.00 10.98 11.64
CA ASN A 142 12.15 11.51 12.35
C ASN A 142 13.03 10.39 12.90
N ARG A 143 14.25 10.28 12.37
CA ARG A 143 15.21 9.22 12.73
C ARG A 143 15.59 9.18 14.23
N PHE A 144 15.57 10.33 14.91
CA PHE A 144 15.82 10.37 16.34
C PHE A 144 14.66 9.74 17.12
N LEU A 145 13.41 10.09 16.77
CA LEU A 145 12.23 9.50 17.41
C LEU A 145 12.12 8.00 17.11
N GLN A 146 12.46 7.56 15.89
CA GLN A 146 12.54 6.15 15.55
C GLN A 146 13.58 5.42 16.40
N ARG A 147 14.76 6.04 16.65
CA ARG A 147 15.77 5.47 17.57
C ARG A 147 15.26 5.41 19.00
N CYS A 148 14.58 6.43 19.49
CA CYS A 148 13.96 6.41 20.82
C CYS A 148 12.92 5.29 20.94
N PHE A 149 12.05 5.12 19.93
CA PHE A 149 11.06 4.05 19.91
C PHE A 149 11.71 2.66 19.95
N ARG A 150 12.88 2.48 19.32
CA ARG A 150 13.65 1.23 19.32
C ARG A 150 14.09 0.77 20.71
N PHE A 151 14.20 1.67 21.71
CA PHE A 151 14.50 1.33 23.10
C PHE A 151 13.29 0.85 23.89
N ILE A 152 12.07 1.03 23.37
CA ILE A 152 10.86 0.49 23.99
C ILE A 152 10.87 -1.03 23.74
N HIS A 153 10.57 -1.81 24.80
CA HIS A 153 10.46 -3.26 24.66
C HIS A 153 9.48 -3.60 23.52
N PRO A 154 9.82 -4.53 22.61
CA PRO A 154 8.98 -4.83 21.44
C PRO A 154 7.52 -5.12 21.77
N ASP A 155 7.24 -5.87 22.83
CA ASP A 155 5.86 -6.19 23.23
C ASP A 155 5.08 -4.93 23.63
N TRP A 156 5.72 -3.96 24.29
CA TRP A 156 5.08 -2.69 24.65
C TRP A 156 4.92 -1.77 23.44
N GLY A 157 5.92 -1.71 22.59
CA GLY A 157 5.88 -0.93 21.34
C GLY A 157 4.75 -1.41 20.43
N ILE A 158 4.66 -2.73 20.22
CA ILE A 158 3.61 -3.35 19.40
C ILE A 158 2.22 -3.16 20.07
N ALA A 159 2.12 -3.30 21.40
CA ALA A 159 0.86 -3.08 22.11
C ALA A 159 0.38 -1.62 21.98
N LEU A 160 1.28 -0.66 22.13
CA LEU A 160 0.99 0.77 21.96
C LEU A 160 0.52 1.10 20.54
N ALA A 161 1.23 0.61 19.53
CA ALA A 161 0.90 0.81 18.14
C ALA A 161 -0.46 0.20 17.77
N ASN A 162 -0.72 -1.04 18.20
CA ASN A 162 -2.02 -1.69 17.99
C ASN A 162 -3.18 -0.93 18.66
N LYS A 163 -2.94 -0.35 19.86
CA LYS A 163 -3.94 0.49 20.55
C LYS A 163 -4.20 1.77 19.75
N TRP A 164 -3.15 2.37 19.20
CA TRP A 164 -3.26 3.57 18.36
C TRP A 164 -4.03 3.27 17.08
N SER A 165 -3.64 2.24 16.32
CA SER A 165 -4.33 1.81 15.10
C SER A 165 -5.81 1.53 15.37
N SER A 166 -6.12 0.76 16.43
CA SER A 166 -7.50 0.47 16.82
C SER A 166 -8.29 1.73 17.16
N HIS A 167 -7.68 2.69 17.88
CA HIS A 167 -8.33 3.94 18.25
C HIS A 167 -8.61 4.85 17.06
N SER A 168 -7.68 4.93 16.11
CA SER A 168 -7.85 5.68 14.87
C SER A 168 -9.04 5.15 14.06
N ARG A 169 -9.18 3.83 13.95
CA ARG A 169 -10.32 3.18 13.26
C ARG A 169 -11.64 3.41 13.98
N LEU A 170 -11.68 3.34 15.30
CA LEU A 170 -12.89 3.58 16.10
C LEU A 170 -13.38 5.03 16.00
N LYS A 171 -12.47 6.02 15.90
CA LYS A 171 -12.84 7.43 15.67
C LYS A 171 -13.47 7.67 14.29
N GLY A 172 -13.15 6.85 13.31
CA GLY A 172 -13.79 6.83 12.00
C GLY A 172 -15.17 6.15 11.98
N ASN A 173 -15.90 6.08 13.12
CA ASN A 173 -17.20 5.42 13.31
C ASN A 173 -17.16 3.88 13.25
N GLY A 174 -16.02 3.26 13.53
CA GLY A 174 -15.89 1.79 13.53
C GLY A 174 -16.06 1.15 12.15
N GLN A 175 -16.32 1.94 11.14
CA GLN A 175 -16.40 1.52 9.76
C GLN A 175 -15.00 1.62 9.18
N ILE A 176 -14.41 0.47 8.90
CA ILE A 176 -13.28 0.32 7.96
C ILE A 176 -13.81 0.65 6.54
N GLU A 177 -15.12 0.82 6.43
CA GLU A 177 -15.76 1.27 5.21
C GLU A 177 -15.19 2.62 4.81
N ALA A 178 -14.51 2.60 3.71
CA ALA A 178 -14.07 3.79 3.02
C ALA A 178 -15.23 4.79 2.99
N ARG A 179 -14.97 6.02 3.43
CA ARG A 179 -15.90 7.10 3.10
C ARG A 179 -16.12 7.02 1.60
N GLY A 180 -17.38 6.95 1.17
CA GLY A 180 -17.72 6.92 -0.25
C GLY A 180 -17.01 8.04 -1.02
N TYR A 181 -17.02 7.97 -2.32
CA TYR A 181 -16.44 9.00 -3.16
C TYR A 181 -17.03 10.38 -2.84
N LEU A 182 -16.17 11.33 -2.49
CA LEU A 182 -16.59 12.66 -2.01
C LEU A 182 -16.83 13.67 -3.15
N GLY A 183 -16.50 13.28 -4.38
CA GLY A 183 -16.47 14.13 -5.55
C GLY A 183 -15.08 14.77 -5.77
N ASP A 184 -14.78 15.04 -7.02
CA ASP A 184 -13.46 15.46 -7.50
C ASP A 184 -12.87 16.66 -6.72
N ASP A 185 -13.71 17.61 -6.34
CA ASP A 185 -13.28 18.83 -5.64
C ASP A 185 -12.98 18.61 -4.16
N LYS A 186 -13.28 17.43 -3.60
CA LYS A 186 -13.09 17.09 -2.19
C LYS A 186 -12.18 15.90 -1.97
N GLU A 187 -11.90 15.12 -3.02
CA GLU A 187 -10.95 14.01 -2.95
C GLU A 187 -9.52 14.53 -2.97
N GLU A 188 -8.83 14.45 -1.83
CA GLU A 188 -7.48 15.01 -1.65
C GLU A 188 -6.48 14.49 -2.68
N ILE A 189 -6.55 13.19 -3.01
CA ILE A 189 -5.66 12.58 -4.00
C ILE A 189 -5.98 13.10 -5.40
N VAL A 190 -7.26 13.29 -5.75
CA VAL A 190 -7.65 13.87 -7.05
C VAL A 190 -7.15 15.29 -7.20
N ILE A 191 -7.31 16.11 -6.15
CA ILE A 191 -6.80 17.49 -6.11
C ILE A 191 -5.27 17.50 -6.29
N TYR A 192 -4.58 16.58 -5.62
CA TYR A 192 -3.13 16.43 -5.77
C TYR A 192 -2.74 16.07 -7.20
N CYS A 193 -3.37 15.05 -7.81
CA CYS A 193 -3.11 14.65 -9.19
C CYS A 193 -3.32 15.80 -10.18
N ARG A 194 -4.41 16.54 -10.03
CA ARG A 194 -4.68 17.73 -10.86
C ARG A 194 -3.63 18.83 -10.71
N ASN A 195 -3.06 18.99 -9.52
CA ASN A 195 -1.98 19.96 -9.33
C ASN A 195 -0.70 19.51 -10.03
N ILE A 196 -0.34 18.22 -10.00
CA ILE A 196 0.78 17.68 -10.77
C ILE A 196 0.57 17.87 -12.28
N LEU A 197 -0.64 17.61 -12.78
CA LEU A 197 -0.96 17.78 -14.22
C LEU A 197 -0.82 19.22 -14.72
N LYS A 198 -0.84 20.22 -13.83
CA LYS A 198 -0.51 21.62 -14.20
C LYS A 198 0.99 21.83 -14.45
N GLU A 199 1.84 20.96 -13.90
CA GLU A 199 3.29 21.04 -14.00
C GLU A 199 3.82 20.16 -15.13
N HIS A 200 3.37 18.91 -15.21
CA HIS A 200 3.74 17.96 -16.25
C HIS A 200 2.70 16.88 -16.44
N HIS A 201 2.75 16.20 -17.59
CA HIS A 201 1.82 15.11 -17.91
C HIS A 201 2.23 13.81 -17.23
N VAL A 202 1.25 13.11 -16.66
CA VAL A 202 1.36 11.74 -16.13
C VAL A 202 0.18 10.93 -16.67
N ASP A 203 0.43 9.81 -17.34
CA ASP A 203 -0.64 8.95 -17.86
C ASP A 203 -1.45 8.30 -16.73
N TYR A 204 -0.77 7.79 -15.68
CA TYR A 204 -1.41 7.04 -14.61
C TYR A 204 -0.91 7.44 -13.22
N PHE A 205 -1.82 7.83 -12.37
CA PHE A 205 -1.62 8.04 -10.93
C PHE A 205 -2.16 6.83 -10.18
N ILE A 206 -1.29 6.08 -9.49
CA ILE A 206 -1.68 4.83 -8.83
C ILE A 206 -1.44 4.94 -7.33
N PHE A 207 -2.53 4.84 -6.53
CA PHE A 207 -2.48 4.99 -5.08
C PHE A 207 -3.34 3.95 -4.35
N GLY A 208 -3.07 3.78 -3.06
CA GLY A 208 -3.90 3.09 -2.06
C GLY A 208 -4.57 4.08 -1.09
N HIS A 209 -4.46 3.79 0.21
CA HIS A 209 -4.82 4.66 1.34
C HIS A 209 -6.33 4.97 1.51
N ARG A 210 -7.06 5.19 0.42
CA ARG A 210 -8.49 5.53 0.49
C ARG A 210 -9.39 4.33 0.76
N HIS A 211 -8.88 3.11 0.65
CA HIS A 211 -9.64 1.87 0.77
C HIS A 211 -10.87 1.81 -0.17
N LEU A 212 -10.91 2.63 -1.20
CA LEU A 212 -12.03 2.74 -2.12
C LEU A 212 -11.53 2.46 -3.54
N PRO A 213 -11.94 1.36 -4.19
CA PRO A 213 -11.54 1.08 -5.57
C PRO A 213 -12.09 2.16 -6.50
N LEU A 214 -11.20 2.94 -7.11
CA LEU A 214 -11.55 4.02 -8.02
C LEU A 214 -10.72 3.92 -9.31
N ASN A 215 -11.34 4.23 -10.42
CA ASN A 215 -10.68 4.48 -11.70
C ASN A 215 -11.36 5.72 -12.31
N LEU A 216 -10.70 6.84 -12.21
CA LEU A 216 -11.24 8.14 -12.64
C LEU A 216 -10.38 8.68 -13.79
N GLU A 217 -11.03 9.08 -14.85
CA GLU A 217 -10.40 9.85 -15.91
C GLU A 217 -10.22 11.30 -15.44
N LEU A 218 -9.00 11.80 -15.59
CA LEU A 218 -8.63 13.18 -15.30
C LEU A 218 -8.39 13.94 -16.61
N GLU A 219 -7.96 15.19 -16.47
CA GLU A 219 -7.62 16.02 -17.61
C GLU A 219 -6.49 15.40 -18.45
N SER A 220 -6.43 15.73 -19.74
CA SER A 220 -5.35 15.31 -20.67
C SER A 220 -5.24 13.79 -20.86
N ASN A 221 -6.33 13.03 -20.76
CA ASN A 221 -6.37 11.57 -20.81
C ASN A 221 -5.52 10.88 -19.75
N SER A 222 -5.31 11.53 -18.61
CA SER A 222 -4.68 10.95 -17.43
C SER A 222 -5.70 10.18 -16.61
N HIS A 223 -5.26 9.17 -15.85
CA HIS A 223 -6.13 8.39 -14.99
C HIS A 223 -5.63 8.38 -13.55
N TYR A 224 -6.56 8.53 -12.60
CA TYR A 224 -6.30 8.22 -11.19
C TYR A 224 -6.93 6.87 -10.86
N ILE A 225 -6.10 5.95 -10.38
CA ILE A 225 -6.50 4.62 -9.94
C ILE A 225 -6.19 4.49 -8.45
N ASN A 226 -7.21 4.15 -7.65
CA ASN A 226 -7.02 3.68 -6.29
C ASN A 226 -7.31 2.18 -6.25
N THR A 227 -6.35 1.41 -5.72
CA THR A 227 -6.43 -0.05 -5.73
C THR A 227 -7.48 -0.62 -4.77
N GLY A 228 -8.07 0.24 -3.91
CA GLY A 228 -9.01 -0.21 -2.89
C GLY A 228 -8.30 -0.83 -1.70
N ASP A 229 -8.80 -1.96 -1.21
CA ASP A 229 -8.25 -2.67 -0.05
C ASP A 229 -8.37 -4.21 -0.17
N TRP A 230 -7.66 -4.90 0.73
CA TRP A 230 -7.76 -6.35 0.97
C TRP A 230 -8.49 -6.69 2.27
N ILE A 231 -9.41 -5.83 2.69
CA ILE A 231 -10.25 -5.98 3.90
C ILE A 231 -11.70 -6.19 3.50
N THR A 232 -12.24 -5.27 2.68
CA THR A 232 -13.65 -5.21 2.29
C THR A 232 -13.82 -5.51 0.81
N HIS A 233 -13.00 -4.88 -0.04
CA HIS A 233 -13.16 -4.90 -1.49
C HIS A 233 -12.41 -6.05 -2.17
N PHE A 234 -11.28 -6.51 -1.58
CA PHE A 234 -10.39 -7.53 -2.18
C PHE A 234 -10.05 -7.20 -3.64
N SER A 235 -9.68 -5.94 -3.83
CA SER A 235 -9.43 -5.38 -5.16
C SER A 235 -7.95 -5.19 -5.43
N TYR A 236 -7.62 -5.21 -6.70
CA TYR A 236 -6.28 -4.98 -7.22
C TYR A 236 -6.37 -4.33 -8.60
N ALA A 237 -5.32 -3.69 -9.05
CA ALA A 237 -5.26 -3.12 -10.37
C ALA A 237 -4.23 -3.86 -11.23
N VAL A 238 -4.48 -3.91 -12.54
CA VAL A 238 -3.64 -4.61 -13.52
C VAL A 238 -3.38 -3.70 -14.72
N PHE A 239 -2.13 -3.62 -15.12
CA PHE A 239 -1.73 -3.01 -16.37
C PHE A 239 -1.17 -4.09 -17.32
N ASP A 240 -1.80 -4.30 -18.46
CA ASP A 240 -1.43 -5.34 -19.43
C ASP A 240 -0.40 -4.86 -20.47
N GLY A 241 0.07 -3.62 -20.31
CA GLY A 241 0.98 -2.96 -21.24
C GLY A 241 0.27 -1.92 -22.14
N GLU A 242 -1.05 -1.96 -22.22
CA GLU A 242 -1.85 -1.02 -23.02
C GLU A 242 -2.96 -0.38 -22.17
N LYS A 243 -3.67 -1.21 -21.39
CA LYS A 243 -4.86 -0.83 -20.64
C LYS A 243 -4.72 -1.14 -19.16
N PHE A 244 -5.40 -0.34 -18.37
CA PHE A 244 -5.55 -0.52 -16.95
C PHE A 244 -6.91 -1.14 -16.63
N SER A 245 -6.94 -2.19 -15.81
CA SER A 245 -8.16 -2.73 -15.23
C SER A 245 -8.09 -2.71 -13.71
N LEU A 246 -9.23 -2.44 -13.08
CA LEU A 246 -9.44 -2.55 -11.63
C LEU A 246 -10.35 -3.77 -11.40
N GLU A 247 -9.81 -4.76 -10.71
CA GLU A 247 -10.42 -6.08 -10.57
C GLU A 247 -10.67 -6.43 -9.11
N LYS A 248 -11.54 -7.42 -8.85
CA LYS A 248 -11.84 -7.94 -7.51
C LYS A 248 -11.75 -9.45 -7.52
N ILE A 249 -11.30 -10.01 -6.39
CA ILE A 249 -11.36 -11.46 -6.19
C ILE A 249 -12.79 -11.86 -5.81
N ASN A 250 -13.34 -12.86 -6.51
CA ASN A 250 -14.60 -13.47 -6.12
C ASN A 250 -14.40 -14.36 -4.89
N ARG A 251 -15.00 -14.02 -3.77
CA ARG A 251 -14.99 -14.81 -2.52
C ARG A 251 -15.73 -16.16 -2.60
N ASN A 252 -16.37 -16.46 -3.74
CA ASN A 252 -17.22 -17.64 -3.92
C ASN A 252 -16.45 -18.77 -4.62
N LYS A 253 -15.40 -19.27 -3.95
CA LYS A 253 -14.85 -20.59 -4.27
C LYS A 253 -14.25 -21.21 -3.01
#